data_e7eb59c2c2696b94fdbdb2d9bd69a710
#
_entry.id   e7eb59c2c2696b94fdbdb2d9bd69a710
#
_cell.length_a   1.000
_cell.length_b   1.000
_cell.length_c   1.000
_cell.angle_alpha   90.00
_cell.angle_beta   90.00
_cell.angle_gamma   90.00
#
_symmetry.space_group_name_H-M   'P 1'
#
loop_
_entity.id
_entity.type
_entity.pdbx_description
1 polymer ?
#
loop_
_entity_poly.entity_id
_entity_poly.type
_entity_poly.pdbx_seq_one_letter_code
_entity_poly.pdbx_strand_id
1 'polypeptide(L)'
;MTTSTAAPLSASRSRLMALLVAGAFFMENLDATVIVTALPDMARSFNASAVDLNIGITAYVLTLAVFIPGSGWVADRWGHRRVFMAALALFTLASVLCAGSQTLWQFTAARVLQGIGGAMMVPICRLAVLRNTEKSDLLTAIAFITWP
;
A
#
# COMPACT_ATOMS: atom_id res chain seq x y z
N MET A 1 36.20 9.04 -13.70
CA MET A 1 35.17 8.53 -12.76
C MET A 1 34.55 9.75 -12.09
N THR A 2 33.50 10.29 -12.66
CA THR A 2 32.77 11.44 -12.13
C THR A 2 31.68 10.92 -11.22
N THR A 3 31.90 10.99 -9.91
CA THR A 3 30.88 10.76 -8.88
C THR A 3 29.89 11.92 -8.96
N SER A 4 28.75 11.68 -9.63
CA SER A 4 27.62 12.58 -9.58
C SER A 4 27.04 12.56 -8.16
N THR A 5 27.48 13.51 -7.35
CA THR A 5 26.88 13.82 -6.05
C THR A 5 25.49 14.42 -6.32
N ALA A 6 24.47 13.62 -6.22
CA ALA A 6 23.09 14.11 -6.23
C ALA A 6 22.95 15.10 -5.06
N ALA A 7 22.57 16.33 -5.38
CA ALA A 7 22.37 17.38 -4.38
C ALA A 7 21.33 16.91 -3.33
N PRO A 8 21.59 17.16 -2.02
CA PRO A 8 20.65 16.78 -0.97
C PRO A 8 19.31 17.48 -1.22
N LEU A 9 18.24 16.68 -1.22
CA LEU A 9 16.88 17.22 -1.32
C LEU A 9 16.67 18.23 -0.19
N SER A 10 16.07 19.38 -0.49
CA SER A 10 15.78 20.37 0.54
C SER A 10 15.00 19.71 1.68
N ALA A 11 15.31 20.07 2.93
CA ALA A 11 14.71 19.49 4.13
C ALA A 11 13.16 19.49 4.10
N SER A 12 12.55 20.45 3.41
CA SER A 12 11.12 20.53 3.17
C SER A 12 10.60 19.41 2.27
N ARG A 13 11.33 19.03 1.22
CA ARG A 13 10.93 17.93 0.31
C ARG A 13 11.07 16.57 0.96
N SER A 14 12.10 16.38 1.77
CA SER A 14 12.27 15.14 2.55
C SER A 14 11.15 14.95 3.57
N ARG A 15 10.76 16.01 4.28
CA ARG A 15 9.63 15.97 5.23
C ARG A 15 8.30 15.66 4.52
N LEU A 16 8.05 16.28 3.38
CA LEU A 16 6.83 16.02 2.60
C LEU A 16 6.77 14.56 2.12
N MET A 17 7.88 14.02 1.64
CA MET A 17 7.95 12.59 1.25
C MET A 17 7.71 11.66 2.44
N ALA A 18 8.31 11.94 3.59
CA ALA A 18 8.11 11.15 4.80
C ALA A 18 6.63 11.17 5.25
N LEU A 19 5.98 12.33 5.20
CA LEU A 19 4.56 12.46 5.53
C LEU A 19 3.65 11.71 4.55
N LEU A 20 3.96 11.75 3.25
CA LEU A 20 3.20 10.99 2.24
C LEU A 20 3.32 9.48 2.44
N VAL A 21 4.53 9.00 2.74
CA VAL A 21 4.78 7.59 3.02
C VAL A 21 4.08 7.16 4.30
N ALA A 22 4.20 7.95 5.37
CA ALA A 22 3.52 7.68 6.64
C ALA A 22 1.99 7.67 6.46
N GLY A 23 1.44 8.60 5.68
CA GLY A 23 0.02 8.64 5.34
C GLY A 23 -0.45 7.42 4.57
N ALA A 24 0.34 6.93 3.61
CA ALA A 24 0.03 5.72 2.85
C ALA A 24 0.01 4.48 3.75
N PHE A 25 1.02 4.29 4.61
CA PHE A 25 1.04 3.20 5.58
C PHE A 25 -0.11 3.28 6.58
N PHE A 26 -0.42 4.49 7.06
CA PHE A 26 -1.54 4.70 7.97
C PHE A 26 -2.86 4.30 7.29
N MET A 27 -3.05 4.68 6.03
CA MET A 27 -4.24 4.33 5.25
C MET A 27 -4.37 2.82 5.04
N GLU A 28 -3.27 2.11 4.73
CA GLU A 28 -3.25 0.64 4.61
C GLU A 28 -3.63 -0.05 5.93
N ASN A 29 -3.07 0.42 7.05
CA ASN A 29 -3.37 -0.13 8.37
C ASN A 29 -4.82 0.14 8.80
N LEU A 30 -5.33 1.35 8.54
CA LEU A 30 -6.73 1.68 8.79
C LEU A 30 -7.66 0.77 7.99
N ASP A 31 -7.38 0.59 6.69
CA ASP A 31 -8.19 -0.25 5.83
C ASP A 31 -8.27 -1.69 6.35
N ALA A 32 -7.14 -2.28 6.72
CA ALA A 32 -7.10 -3.62 7.30
C ALA A 32 -7.92 -3.72 8.59
N THR A 33 -7.82 -2.72 9.46
CA THR A 33 -8.54 -2.68 10.76
C THR A 33 -10.04 -2.48 10.56
N VAL A 34 -10.42 -1.54 9.70
CA VAL A 34 -11.84 -1.22 9.42
C VAL A 34 -12.57 -2.44 8.87
N ILE A 35 -11.94 -3.20 7.98
CA ILE A 35 -12.56 -4.40 7.42
C ILE A 35 -12.81 -5.46 8.48
N VAL A 36 -11.85 -5.73 9.33
CA VAL A 36 -12.01 -6.73 10.41
C VAL A 36 -13.16 -6.34 11.34
N THR A 37 -13.29 -5.06 11.67
CA THR A 37 -14.37 -4.57 12.53
C THR A 37 -15.73 -4.52 11.83
N ALA A 38 -15.75 -4.26 10.51
CA ALA A 38 -16.99 -4.21 9.71
C ALA A 38 -17.49 -5.59 9.25
N LEU A 39 -16.68 -6.64 9.38
CA LEU A 39 -16.98 -8.00 8.92
C LEU A 39 -18.38 -8.51 9.36
N PRO A 40 -18.80 -8.36 10.63
CA PRO A 40 -20.10 -8.86 11.09
C PRO A 40 -21.28 -8.14 10.42
N ASP A 41 -21.16 -6.83 10.20
CA ASP A 41 -22.22 -6.02 9.58
C ASP A 41 -22.30 -6.27 8.07
N MET A 42 -21.16 -6.46 7.43
CA MET A 42 -21.07 -6.84 6.01
C MET A 42 -21.68 -8.24 5.78
N ALA A 43 -21.42 -9.19 6.67
CA ALA A 43 -22.00 -10.53 6.59
C ALA A 43 -23.53 -10.49 6.60
N ARG A 44 -24.11 -9.66 7.46
CA ARG A 44 -25.57 -9.43 7.50
C ARG A 44 -26.08 -8.77 6.24
N SER A 45 -25.41 -7.73 5.76
CA SER A 45 -25.81 -6.96 4.58
C SER A 45 -25.77 -7.79 3.28
N PHE A 46 -24.78 -8.66 3.15
CA PHE A 46 -24.61 -9.50 1.96
C PHE A 46 -25.36 -10.84 2.07
N ASN A 47 -26.02 -11.08 3.21
CA ASN A 47 -26.62 -12.38 3.53
C ASN A 47 -25.63 -13.56 3.30
N ALA A 48 -24.38 -13.34 3.69
CA ALA A 48 -23.25 -14.25 3.53
C ALA A 48 -22.67 -14.59 4.90
N SER A 49 -21.94 -15.71 4.97
CA SER A 49 -21.23 -16.03 6.21
C SER A 49 -19.95 -15.18 6.37
N ALA A 50 -19.48 -15.00 7.61
CA ALA A 50 -18.19 -14.36 7.86
C ALA A 50 -17.03 -15.10 7.17
N VAL A 51 -17.17 -16.41 6.95
CA VAL A 51 -16.20 -17.23 6.22
C VAL A 51 -16.15 -16.85 4.74
N ASP A 52 -17.30 -16.55 4.12
CA ASP A 52 -17.35 -16.12 2.72
C ASP A 52 -16.66 -14.76 2.51
N LEU A 53 -16.76 -13.88 3.49
CA LEU A 53 -16.09 -12.56 3.45
C LEU A 53 -14.55 -12.68 3.55
N ASN A 54 -14.03 -13.73 4.15
CA ASN A 54 -12.60 -14.02 4.16
C ASN A 54 -12.03 -14.22 2.76
N ILE A 55 -12.86 -14.56 1.76
CA ILE A 55 -12.46 -14.65 0.36
C ILE A 55 -11.93 -13.29 -0.12
N GLY A 56 -12.59 -12.19 0.24
CA GLY A 56 -12.14 -10.83 -0.12
C GLY A 56 -10.81 -10.46 0.55
N ILE A 57 -10.64 -10.82 1.83
CA ILE A 57 -9.38 -10.59 2.56
C ILE A 57 -8.25 -11.42 1.93
N THR A 58 -8.50 -12.69 1.66
CA THR A 58 -7.53 -13.60 1.03
C THR A 58 -7.17 -13.12 -0.38
N ALA A 59 -8.14 -12.67 -1.16
CA ALA A 59 -7.92 -12.12 -2.50
C ALA A 59 -7.01 -10.88 -2.46
N TYR A 60 -7.20 -9.99 -1.48
CA TYR A 60 -6.33 -8.83 -1.26
C TYR A 60 -4.88 -9.27 -0.96
N VAL A 61 -4.69 -10.16 0.04
CA VAL A 61 -3.35 -10.64 0.44
C VAL A 61 -2.66 -11.39 -0.70
N LEU A 62 -3.40 -12.23 -1.43
CA LEU A 62 -2.87 -12.97 -2.58
C LEU A 62 -2.43 -12.00 -3.68
N THR A 63 -3.24 -10.98 -3.95
CA THR A 63 -2.89 -9.94 -4.93
C THR A 63 -1.62 -9.19 -4.52
N LEU A 64 -1.49 -8.81 -3.25
CA LEU A 64 -0.26 -8.23 -2.71
C LEU A 64 0.94 -9.15 -2.98
N ALA A 65 0.84 -10.43 -2.62
CA ALA A 65 1.92 -11.40 -2.76
C ALA A 65 2.38 -11.56 -4.23
N VAL A 66 1.44 -11.56 -5.17
CA VAL A 66 1.72 -11.70 -6.60
C VAL A 66 2.35 -10.43 -7.20
N PHE A 67 1.87 -9.25 -6.81
CA PHE A 67 2.27 -7.99 -7.45
C PHE A 67 3.47 -7.31 -6.77
N ILE A 68 3.76 -7.55 -5.49
CA ILE A 68 4.92 -6.96 -4.81
C ILE A 68 6.24 -7.24 -5.55
N PRO A 69 6.56 -8.47 -6.00
CA PRO A 69 7.82 -8.73 -6.70
C PRO A 69 7.97 -7.95 -8.01
N GLY A 70 6.87 -7.74 -8.73
CA GLY A 70 6.87 -7.00 -10.00
C GLY A 70 6.84 -5.48 -9.84
N SER A 71 6.44 -4.97 -8.69
CA SER A 71 6.20 -3.55 -8.46
C SER A 71 7.47 -2.69 -8.54
N GLY A 72 8.63 -3.24 -8.16
CA GLY A 72 9.92 -2.58 -8.32
C GLY A 72 10.25 -2.30 -9.78
N TRP A 73 10.10 -3.29 -10.64
CA TRP A 73 10.33 -3.13 -12.08
C TRP A 73 9.39 -2.09 -12.72
N VAL A 74 8.12 -2.09 -12.34
CA VAL A 74 7.15 -1.08 -12.80
C VAL A 74 7.55 0.32 -12.37
N ALA A 75 8.00 0.48 -11.11
CA ALA A 75 8.44 1.76 -10.55
C ALA A 75 9.70 2.29 -11.25
N ASP A 76 10.65 1.43 -11.58
CA ASP A 76 11.89 1.79 -12.29
C ASP A 76 11.60 2.21 -13.74
N ARG A 77 10.65 1.53 -14.43
CA ARG A 77 10.34 1.82 -15.82
C ARG A 77 9.50 3.09 -16.03
N TRP A 78 8.52 3.33 -15.16
CA TRP A 78 7.55 4.43 -15.33
C TRP A 78 7.78 5.60 -14.38
N GLY A 79 8.72 5.46 -13.48
CA GLY A 79 9.12 6.47 -12.51
C GLY A 79 8.32 6.37 -11.21
N HIS A 80 9.05 6.34 -10.11
CA HIS A 80 8.55 6.13 -8.76
C HIS A 80 7.39 7.06 -8.37
N ARG A 81 7.48 8.36 -8.75
CA ARG A 81 6.44 9.34 -8.43
C ARG A 81 5.12 9.05 -9.13
N ARG A 82 5.17 8.71 -10.43
CA ARG A 82 3.96 8.44 -11.22
C ARG A 82 3.28 7.16 -10.74
N VAL A 83 4.08 6.13 -10.50
CA VAL A 83 3.57 4.83 -10.01
C VAL A 83 2.96 4.99 -8.63
N PHE A 84 3.59 5.75 -7.71
CA PHE A 84 3.05 6.01 -6.39
C PHE A 84 1.71 6.76 -6.43
N MET A 85 1.62 7.82 -7.24
CA MET A 85 0.37 8.58 -7.37
C MET A 85 -0.76 7.75 -7.98
N ALA A 86 -0.45 6.93 -8.99
CA ALA A 86 -1.41 6.02 -9.60
C ALA A 86 -1.84 4.92 -8.62
N ALA A 87 -0.91 4.36 -7.86
CA ALA A 87 -1.18 3.36 -6.83
C ALA A 87 -2.08 3.91 -5.71
N LEU A 88 -1.79 5.12 -5.23
CA LEU A 88 -2.60 5.80 -4.22
C LEU A 88 -4.01 6.09 -4.73
N ALA A 89 -4.14 6.59 -5.96
CA ALA A 89 -5.44 6.85 -6.58
C ALA A 89 -6.24 5.54 -6.77
N LEU A 90 -5.59 4.47 -7.24
CA LEU A 90 -6.20 3.17 -7.42
C LEU A 90 -6.66 2.58 -6.08
N PHE A 91 -5.82 2.65 -5.04
CA PHE A 91 -6.14 2.17 -3.70
C PHE A 91 -7.35 2.92 -3.12
N THR A 92 -7.34 4.25 -3.21
CA THR A 92 -8.44 5.08 -2.72
C THR A 92 -9.74 4.80 -3.47
N LEU A 93 -9.68 4.71 -4.79
CA LEU A 93 -10.86 4.37 -5.61
C LEU A 93 -11.41 2.98 -5.25
N ALA A 94 -10.54 1.99 -5.13
CA ALA A 94 -10.93 0.64 -4.72
C ALA A 94 -11.53 0.61 -3.31
N SER A 95 -11.03 1.43 -2.38
CA SER A 95 -11.59 1.58 -1.03
C SER A 95 -13.02 2.13 -1.08
N VAL A 96 -13.28 3.14 -1.91
CA VAL A 96 -14.63 3.67 -2.13
C VAL A 96 -15.54 2.62 -2.75
N LEU A 97 -15.05 1.83 -3.70
CA LEU A 97 -15.80 0.72 -4.30
C LEU A 97 -16.11 -0.37 -3.27
N CYS A 98 -15.18 -0.68 -2.36
CA CYS A 98 -15.43 -1.60 -1.24
C CYS A 98 -16.57 -1.09 -0.36
N ALA A 99 -16.54 0.21 0.00
CA ALA A 99 -17.57 0.81 0.85
C ALA A 99 -18.96 0.83 0.17
N GLY A 100 -19.01 0.94 -1.16
CA GLY A 100 -20.25 0.91 -1.95
C GLY A 100 -20.69 -0.48 -2.42
N SER A 101 -19.96 -1.54 -2.07
CA SER A 101 -20.29 -2.90 -2.52
C SER A 101 -21.57 -3.41 -1.87
N GLN A 102 -22.41 -4.05 -2.69
CA GLN A 102 -23.68 -4.64 -2.25
C GLN A 102 -23.68 -6.18 -2.34
N THR A 103 -22.63 -6.73 -2.94
CA THR A 103 -22.47 -8.17 -3.12
C THR A 103 -21.04 -8.60 -2.80
N LEU A 104 -20.89 -9.86 -2.39
CA LEU A 104 -19.59 -10.47 -2.11
C LEU A 104 -18.63 -10.36 -3.31
N TRP A 105 -19.12 -10.52 -4.54
CA TRP A 105 -18.30 -10.42 -5.75
C TRP A 105 -17.77 -9.02 -6.01
N GLN A 106 -18.61 -7.99 -5.81
CA GLN A 106 -18.19 -6.59 -5.92
C GLN A 106 -17.13 -6.27 -4.88
N PHE A 107 -17.34 -6.70 -3.64
CA PHE A 107 -16.37 -6.54 -2.56
C PHE A 107 -15.04 -7.23 -2.90
N THR A 108 -15.07 -8.50 -3.32
CA THR A 108 -13.86 -9.26 -3.67
C THR A 108 -13.11 -8.62 -4.85
N ALA A 109 -13.82 -8.19 -5.89
CA ALA A 109 -13.21 -7.50 -7.04
C ALA A 109 -12.54 -6.17 -6.63
N ALA A 110 -13.20 -5.38 -5.79
CA ALA A 110 -12.64 -4.15 -5.25
C ALA A 110 -11.40 -4.43 -4.38
N ARG A 111 -11.39 -5.53 -3.62
CA ARG A 111 -10.22 -6.00 -2.84
C ARG A 111 -9.04 -6.39 -3.71
N VAL A 112 -9.25 -7.03 -4.83
CA VAL A 112 -8.18 -7.31 -5.82
C VAL A 112 -7.59 -6.01 -6.36
N LEU A 113 -8.42 -5.05 -6.77
CA LEU A 113 -7.95 -3.75 -7.24
C LEU A 113 -7.16 -3.00 -6.16
N GLN A 114 -7.63 -3.05 -4.92
CA GLN A 114 -6.96 -2.44 -3.77
C GLN A 114 -5.62 -3.11 -3.49
N GLY A 115 -5.52 -4.43 -3.62
CA GLY A 115 -4.27 -5.19 -3.49
C GLY A 115 -3.24 -4.80 -4.54
N ILE A 116 -3.65 -4.54 -5.79
CA ILE A 116 -2.74 -4.03 -6.84
C ILE A 116 -2.20 -2.65 -6.43
N GLY A 117 -3.07 -1.74 -5.98
CA GLY A 117 -2.66 -0.42 -5.49
C GLY A 117 -1.67 -0.51 -4.33
N GLY A 118 -1.98 -1.30 -3.30
CA GLY A 118 -1.12 -1.53 -2.14
C GLY A 118 0.25 -2.10 -2.52
N ALA A 119 0.28 -3.14 -3.38
CA ALA A 119 1.51 -3.75 -3.85
C ALA A 119 2.46 -2.76 -4.55
N MET A 120 1.92 -1.80 -5.30
CA MET A 120 2.70 -0.78 -5.99
C MET A 120 3.26 0.30 -5.04
N MET A 121 2.68 0.50 -3.86
CA MET A 121 3.17 1.47 -2.86
C MET A 121 4.39 0.95 -2.10
N VAL A 122 4.45 -0.33 -1.77
CA VAL A 122 5.49 -0.94 -0.90
C VAL A 122 6.94 -0.63 -1.32
N PRO A 123 7.38 -0.86 -2.58
CA PRO A 123 8.77 -0.61 -2.96
C PRO A 123 9.13 0.87 -2.93
N ILE A 124 8.17 1.74 -3.22
CA ILE A 124 8.38 3.19 -3.24
C ILE A 124 8.54 3.72 -1.83
N CYS A 125 7.72 3.22 -0.90
CA CYS A 125 7.84 3.53 0.52
C CYS A 125 9.19 3.08 1.08
N ARG A 126 9.63 1.84 0.78
CA ARG A 126 10.95 1.34 1.17
C ARG A 126 12.09 2.21 0.61
N LEU A 127 12.03 2.55 -0.66
CA LEU A 127 13.04 3.38 -1.31
C LEU A 127 13.10 4.79 -0.71
N ALA A 128 11.95 5.39 -0.40
CA ALA A 128 11.87 6.70 0.22
C ALA A 128 12.52 6.71 1.61
N VAL A 129 12.28 5.68 2.42
CA VAL A 129 12.90 5.51 3.74
C VAL A 129 14.40 5.30 3.61
N LEU A 130 14.84 4.39 2.74
CA LEU A 130 16.27 4.10 2.54
C LEU A 130 17.07 5.29 2.03
N ARG A 131 16.48 6.16 1.21
CA ARG A 131 17.15 7.38 0.70
C ARG A 131 17.23 8.50 1.71
N ASN A 132 16.35 8.53 2.70
CA ASN A 132 16.29 9.58 3.72
C ASN A 132 16.96 9.19 5.04
N THR A 133 17.40 7.95 5.18
CA THR A 133 18.04 7.45 6.40
C THR A 133 19.57 7.46 6.22
N GLU A 134 20.29 8.06 7.16
CA GLU A 134 21.75 8.01 7.17
C GLU A 134 22.23 6.55 7.32
N LYS A 135 23.40 6.26 6.74
CA LYS A 135 23.95 4.88 6.71
C LYS A 135 24.10 4.25 8.08
N SER A 136 24.29 5.04 9.13
CA SER A 136 24.37 4.59 10.53
C SER A 136 23.04 4.06 11.07
N ASP A 137 21.92 4.61 10.60
CA ASP A 137 20.58 4.29 11.12
C ASP A 137 19.79 3.33 10.22
N LEU A 138 20.40 2.93 9.09
CA LEU A 138 19.78 2.02 8.11
C LEU A 138 19.37 0.68 8.73
N LEU A 139 20.21 0.11 9.61
CA LEU A 139 19.90 -1.16 10.28
C LEU A 139 18.71 -1.01 11.22
N THR A 140 18.63 0.10 11.93
CA THR A 140 17.53 0.42 12.85
C THR A 140 16.24 0.69 12.07
N ALA A 141 16.31 1.45 10.96
CA ALA A 141 15.16 1.73 10.11
C ALA A 141 14.63 0.46 9.43
N ILE A 142 15.49 -0.44 8.96
CA ILE A 142 15.08 -1.73 8.39
C ILE A 142 14.46 -2.62 9.47
N ALA A 143 15.01 -2.63 10.68
CA ALA A 143 14.45 -3.39 11.79
C ALA A 143 13.02 -2.91 12.14
N PHE A 144 12.78 -1.59 12.21
CA PHE A 144 11.45 -1.04 12.48
C PHE A 144 10.43 -1.30 11.37
N ILE A 145 10.86 -1.45 10.10
CA ILE A 145 9.97 -1.76 8.97
C ILE A 145 9.67 -3.27 8.87
N THR A 146 10.59 -4.10 9.39
CA THR A 146 10.50 -5.57 9.25
C THR A 146 9.95 -6.25 10.49
N TRP A 147 9.95 -5.56 11.63
CA TRP A 147 9.39 -6.08 12.89
C TRP A 147 7.88 -5.79 12.91
N PRO A 148 7.02 -6.83 12.97
CA PRO A 148 5.57 -6.68 13.11
C PRO A 148 5.18 -6.14 14.48
#